data_ba799b64c1e6ec62bcafc3caea9cc19a
#
_entry.id   ba799b64c1e6ec62bcafc3caea9cc19a
#
_cell.length_a   1.000
_cell.length_b   1.000
_cell.length_c   1.000
_cell.angle_alpha   90.00
_cell.angle_beta   90.00
_cell.angle_gamma   90.00
#
_symmetry.space_group_name_H-M   'P 1'
#
loop_
_entity.id
_entity.type
_entity.pdbx_description
1 polymer ?
#
loop_
_entity_poly.entity_id
_entity_poly.type
_entity_poly.pdbx_seq_one_letter_code
_entity_poly.pdbx_strand_id
1 'polypeptide(L)'
;KDFTPISRLLSFPLVFAVPASLPVNTLAEFIALAKKKPGALNVSSAGLGTLNHLAAELFKMRTGTHIVHIPYRGGVPALQAVMNDEVQLFMGSWVAIGPHVKSGRIKALGVTSAKRYSVAPDLPTLQEAGVKDFDVSTWIGALAPARIGAPRQQALHAAVTLALSQDAVK
;
A
#
# COMPACT_ATOMS: atom_id res chain seq x y z
N LYS A 1 19.17 15.05 10.61
CA LYS A 1 19.41 15.52 12.01
C LYS A 1 18.61 16.77 12.37
N ASP A 2 17.69 17.21 11.49
CA ASP A 2 16.94 18.47 11.69
C ASP A 2 15.59 18.26 12.39
N PHE A 3 15.20 16.99 12.58
CA PHE A 3 13.94 16.60 13.21
C PHE A 3 14.18 15.60 14.34
N THR A 4 13.29 15.64 15.34
CA THR A 4 13.16 14.67 16.42
C THR A 4 11.80 13.98 16.34
N PRO A 5 11.71 12.64 16.51
CA PRO A 5 10.45 11.93 16.46
C PRO A 5 9.60 12.23 17.69
N ILE A 6 8.30 12.41 17.49
CA ILE A 6 7.31 12.58 18.55
C ILE A 6 6.52 11.29 18.73
N SER A 7 5.82 10.82 17.70
CA SER A 7 5.02 9.60 17.76
C SER A 7 4.71 9.07 16.36
N ARG A 8 4.52 7.76 16.24
CA ARG A 8 3.85 7.17 15.10
C ARG A 8 2.35 7.34 15.29
N LEU A 9 1.68 7.97 14.31
CA LEU A 9 0.25 8.28 14.37
C LEU A 9 -0.58 7.08 13.89
N LEU A 10 -0.20 6.49 12.76
CA LEU A 10 -0.88 5.35 12.18
C LEU A 10 0.05 4.50 11.31
N SER A 11 -0.37 3.27 11.07
CA SER A 11 0.28 2.37 10.12
C SER A 11 -0.80 1.54 9.41
N PHE A 12 -0.66 1.36 8.10
CA PHE A 12 -1.59 0.58 7.30
C PHE A 12 -0.88 -0.12 6.13
N PRO A 13 -1.39 -1.27 5.68
CA PRO A 13 -0.87 -1.95 4.51
C PRO A 13 -1.25 -1.23 3.22
N LEU A 14 -0.59 -1.60 2.14
CA LEU A 14 -1.10 -1.36 0.80
C LEU A 14 -2.04 -2.50 0.39
N VAL A 15 -2.96 -2.20 -0.51
CA VAL A 15 -3.88 -3.15 -1.14
C VAL A 15 -3.40 -3.42 -2.55
N PHE A 16 -3.29 -4.68 -2.91
CA PHE A 16 -2.97 -5.15 -4.26
C PHE A 16 -4.23 -5.07 -5.12
N ALA A 17 -4.29 -4.08 -5.99
CA ALA A 17 -5.47 -3.73 -6.76
C ALA A 17 -5.22 -3.91 -8.27
N VAL A 18 -6.19 -4.54 -8.93
CA VAL A 18 -6.18 -4.79 -10.39
C VAL A 18 -7.48 -4.28 -11.03
N PRO A 19 -7.50 -3.97 -12.34
CA PRO A 19 -8.73 -3.63 -13.05
C PRO A 19 -9.77 -4.75 -12.93
N ALA A 20 -11.05 -4.39 -12.89
CA ALA A 20 -12.14 -5.36 -12.87
C ALA A 20 -12.19 -6.23 -14.14
N SER A 21 -11.77 -5.68 -15.28
CA SER A 21 -11.69 -6.34 -16.58
C SER A 21 -10.62 -7.42 -16.67
N LEU A 22 -9.56 -7.32 -15.82
CA LEU A 22 -8.47 -8.31 -15.84
C LEU A 22 -9.01 -9.69 -15.45
N PRO A 23 -8.79 -10.77 -16.25
CA PRO A 23 -9.38 -12.08 -16.04
C PRO A 23 -8.64 -12.88 -14.94
N VAL A 24 -8.51 -12.27 -13.76
CA VAL A 24 -7.94 -12.87 -12.55
C VAL A 24 -8.80 -12.51 -11.33
N ASN A 25 -8.97 -13.45 -10.39
CA ASN A 25 -9.73 -13.24 -9.16
C ASN A 25 -8.89 -13.54 -7.91
N THR A 26 -7.71 -14.10 -8.10
CA THR A 26 -6.77 -14.42 -7.01
C THR A 26 -5.38 -13.91 -7.33
N LEU A 27 -4.56 -13.72 -6.30
CA LEU A 27 -3.16 -13.34 -6.47
C LEU A 27 -2.37 -14.42 -7.22
N ALA A 28 -2.69 -15.69 -7.00
CA ALA A 28 -2.05 -16.83 -7.71
C ALA A 28 -2.32 -16.77 -9.22
N GLU A 29 -3.56 -16.47 -9.63
CA GLU A 29 -3.91 -16.26 -11.04
C GLU A 29 -3.18 -15.07 -11.65
N PHE A 30 -3.05 -13.97 -10.90
CA PHE A 30 -2.28 -12.80 -11.35
C PHE A 30 -0.80 -13.15 -11.57
N ILE A 31 -0.18 -13.85 -10.62
CA ILE A 31 1.22 -14.30 -10.75
C ILE A 31 1.38 -15.25 -11.96
N ALA A 32 0.46 -16.18 -12.15
CA ALA A 32 0.48 -17.08 -13.30
C ALA A 32 0.37 -16.33 -14.63
N LEU A 33 -0.53 -15.33 -14.70
CA LEU A 33 -0.69 -14.47 -15.87
C LEU A 33 0.59 -13.66 -16.16
N ALA A 34 1.19 -13.06 -15.13
CA ALA A 34 2.43 -12.29 -15.26
C ALA A 34 3.61 -13.16 -15.73
N LYS A 35 3.71 -14.39 -15.24
CA LYS A 35 4.73 -15.37 -15.69
C LYS A 35 4.50 -15.86 -17.11
N LYS A 36 3.24 -16.04 -17.52
CA LYS A 36 2.90 -16.46 -18.88
C LYS A 36 3.18 -15.40 -19.94
N LYS A 37 3.13 -14.12 -19.53
CA LYS A 37 3.32 -12.96 -20.42
C LYS A 37 4.33 -11.99 -19.81
N PRO A 38 5.64 -12.32 -19.74
CA PRO A 38 6.66 -11.44 -19.17
C PRO A 38 6.71 -10.10 -19.88
N GLY A 39 6.67 -8.99 -19.10
CA GLY A 39 6.71 -7.63 -19.64
C GLY A 39 5.42 -7.10 -20.26
N ALA A 40 4.35 -7.91 -20.34
CA ALA A 40 3.07 -7.48 -20.91
C ALA A 40 2.16 -6.77 -19.89
N LEU A 41 2.39 -6.96 -18.59
CA LEU A 41 1.64 -6.28 -17.54
C LEU A 41 2.40 -5.06 -17.05
N ASN A 42 1.66 -4.03 -16.69
CA ASN A 42 2.20 -2.78 -16.15
C ASN A 42 1.75 -2.58 -14.70
N VAL A 43 2.61 -1.98 -13.88
CA VAL A 43 2.28 -1.53 -12.53
C VAL A 43 2.48 -0.03 -12.41
N SER A 44 1.47 0.68 -11.89
CA SER A 44 1.58 2.10 -11.60
C SER A 44 2.11 2.37 -10.19
N SER A 45 2.75 3.52 -10.02
CA SER A 45 3.13 4.05 -8.71
C SER A 45 2.92 5.56 -8.63
N ALA A 46 2.95 6.09 -7.41
CA ALA A 46 2.88 7.53 -7.17
C ALA A 46 4.19 8.29 -7.54
N GLY A 47 5.17 7.58 -8.11
CA GLY A 47 6.47 8.11 -8.53
C GLY A 47 7.62 7.18 -8.13
N LEU A 48 8.80 7.47 -8.67
CA LEU A 48 10.02 6.71 -8.38
C LEU A 48 10.40 6.80 -6.90
N GLY A 49 10.78 5.67 -6.30
CA GLY A 49 11.20 5.58 -4.90
C GLY A 49 10.07 5.68 -3.86
N THR A 50 8.81 5.85 -4.29
CA THR A 50 7.67 5.79 -3.38
C THR A 50 7.44 4.37 -2.86
N LEU A 51 6.71 4.22 -1.75
CA LEU A 51 6.40 2.90 -1.19
C LEU A 51 5.66 2.00 -2.19
N ASN A 52 4.76 2.57 -2.99
CA ASN A 52 4.06 1.83 -4.06
C ASN A 52 5.03 1.22 -5.08
N HIS A 53 6.05 1.98 -5.47
CA HIS A 53 7.11 1.49 -6.36
C HIS A 53 7.94 0.40 -5.70
N LEU A 54 8.44 0.63 -4.48
CA LEU A 54 9.28 -0.34 -3.75
C LEU A 54 8.53 -1.64 -3.46
N ALA A 55 7.24 -1.57 -3.10
CA ALA A 55 6.39 -2.74 -2.90
C ALA A 55 6.22 -3.54 -4.20
N ALA A 56 6.05 -2.86 -5.35
CA ALA A 56 5.96 -3.52 -6.64
C ALA A 56 7.28 -4.21 -7.03
N GLU A 57 8.42 -3.56 -6.80
CA GLU A 57 9.73 -4.17 -7.06
C GLU A 57 9.98 -5.39 -6.16
N LEU A 58 9.67 -5.29 -4.86
CA LEU A 58 9.74 -6.42 -3.95
C LEU A 58 8.83 -7.57 -4.41
N PHE A 59 7.60 -7.27 -4.85
CA PHE A 59 6.68 -8.27 -5.37
C PHE A 59 7.26 -9.01 -6.60
N LYS A 60 7.79 -8.25 -7.56
CA LYS A 60 8.45 -8.83 -8.75
C LYS A 60 9.61 -9.74 -8.35
N MET A 61 10.44 -9.30 -7.42
CA MET A 61 11.58 -10.07 -6.93
C MET A 61 11.15 -11.37 -6.22
N ARG A 62 10.12 -11.31 -5.33
CA ARG A 62 9.63 -12.47 -4.57
C ARG A 62 8.88 -13.49 -5.43
N THR A 63 8.27 -13.05 -6.52
CA THR A 63 7.46 -13.91 -7.39
C THR A 63 8.19 -14.34 -8.66
N GLY A 64 9.34 -13.73 -8.98
CA GLY A 64 10.05 -13.96 -10.24
C GLY A 64 9.23 -13.50 -11.46
N THR A 65 8.42 -12.44 -11.31
CA THR A 65 7.61 -11.90 -12.40
C THR A 65 8.26 -10.68 -13.03
N HIS A 66 8.04 -10.50 -14.34
CA HIS A 66 8.48 -9.31 -15.06
C HIS A 66 7.25 -8.45 -15.38
N ILE A 67 7.05 -7.37 -14.61
CA ILE A 67 5.98 -6.38 -14.73
C ILE A 67 6.64 -5.02 -14.94
N VAL A 68 6.21 -4.26 -15.95
CA VAL A 68 6.82 -2.95 -16.28
C VAL A 68 6.29 -1.88 -15.33
N HIS A 69 7.18 -1.07 -14.75
CA HIS A 69 6.79 0.01 -13.86
C HIS A 69 6.52 1.31 -14.64
N ILE A 70 5.36 1.92 -14.42
CA ILE A 70 4.94 3.21 -14.99
C ILE A 70 4.74 4.21 -13.85
N PRO A 71 5.65 5.18 -13.67
CA PRO A 71 5.52 6.20 -12.63
C PRO A 71 4.52 7.29 -13.02
N TYR A 72 3.64 7.67 -12.08
CA TYR A 72 2.70 8.79 -12.21
C TYR A 72 3.05 9.90 -11.23
N ARG A 73 2.46 11.09 -11.40
CA ARG A 73 2.64 12.23 -10.50
C ARG A 73 1.68 12.17 -9.30
N GLY A 74 1.75 11.09 -8.52
CA GLY A 74 0.94 10.88 -7.32
C GLY A 74 0.03 9.65 -7.40
N GLY A 75 -0.57 9.29 -6.24
CA GLY A 75 -1.40 8.09 -6.12
C GLY A 75 -2.73 8.16 -6.86
N VAL A 76 -3.34 9.36 -6.96
CA VAL A 76 -4.64 9.53 -7.64
C VAL A 76 -4.52 9.20 -9.13
N PRO A 77 -3.62 9.82 -9.92
CA PRO A 77 -3.48 9.45 -11.33
C PRO A 77 -3.00 8.01 -11.53
N ALA A 78 -2.18 7.46 -10.62
CA ALA A 78 -1.78 6.06 -10.68
C ALA A 78 -2.98 5.09 -10.52
N LEU A 79 -3.91 5.40 -9.62
CA LEU A 79 -5.14 4.64 -9.42
C LEU A 79 -6.11 4.80 -10.59
N GLN A 80 -6.23 6.00 -11.14
CA GLN A 80 -7.04 6.27 -12.33
C GLN A 80 -6.59 5.43 -13.52
N ALA A 81 -5.29 5.28 -13.74
CA ALA A 81 -4.73 4.45 -14.80
C ALA A 81 -5.16 2.97 -14.69
N VAL A 82 -5.26 2.42 -13.46
CA VAL A 82 -5.84 1.08 -13.24
C VAL A 82 -7.32 1.05 -13.58
N MET A 83 -8.09 2.05 -13.17
CA MET A 83 -9.53 2.13 -13.48
C MET A 83 -9.84 2.28 -14.96
N ASN A 84 -8.89 2.78 -15.73
CA ASN A 84 -8.98 2.97 -17.19
C ASN A 84 -8.35 1.82 -17.99
N ASP A 85 -7.93 0.73 -17.32
CA ASP A 85 -7.24 -0.41 -17.95
C ASP A 85 -5.86 -0.08 -18.59
N GLU A 86 -5.31 1.11 -18.35
CA GLU A 86 -4.00 1.53 -18.88
C GLU A 86 -2.86 0.73 -18.24
N VAL A 87 -3.02 0.35 -16.96
CA VAL A 87 -2.08 -0.50 -16.20
C VAL A 87 -2.85 -1.58 -15.45
N GLN A 88 -2.20 -2.70 -15.16
CA GLN A 88 -2.84 -3.90 -14.61
C GLN A 88 -2.64 -4.07 -13.11
N LEU A 89 -1.83 -3.22 -12.48
CA LEU A 89 -1.56 -3.30 -11.04
C LEU A 89 -1.34 -1.90 -10.45
N PHE A 90 -1.91 -1.68 -9.27
CA PHE A 90 -1.54 -0.62 -8.34
C PHE A 90 -1.56 -1.16 -6.92
N MET A 91 -0.58 -0.78 -6.12
CA MET A 91 -0.57 -1.05 -4.68
C MET A 91 -0.79 0.26 -3.93
N GLY A 92 -1.95 0.44 -3.31
CA GLY A 92 -2.30 1.70 -2.65
C GLY A 92 -3.07 1.52 -1.36
N SER A 93 -3.43 2.64 -0.69
CA SER A 93 -4.20 2.59 0.55
C SER A 93 -5.63 2.13 0.34
N TRP A 94 -6.20 1.44 1.34
CA TRP A 94 -7.62 1.04 1.31
C TRP A 94 -8.56 2.24 1.21
N VAL A 95 -8.22 3.36 1.83
CA VAL A 95 -9.02 4.59 1.76
C VAL A 95 -9.23 5.06 0.32
N ALA A 96 -8.19 4.95 -0.52
CA ALA A 96 -8.29 5.31 -1.93
C ALA A 96 -8.96 4.21 -2.78
N ILE A 97 -8.66 2.94 -2.53
CA ILE A 97 -9.07 1.79 -3.36
C ILE A 97 -10.47 1.27 -2.99
N GLY A 98 -10.81 1.23 -1.70
CA GLY A 98 -12.02 0.59 -1.17
C GLY A 98 -13.34 1.03 -1.81
N PRO A 99 -13.59 2.34 -2.05
CA PRO A 99 -14.79 2.79 -2.76
C PRO A 99 -14.91 2.21 -4.18
N HIS A 100 -13.79 2.03 -4.88
CA HIS A 100 -13.76 1.50 -6.24
C HIS A 100 -13.91 -0.04 -6.27
N VAL A 101 -13.48 -0.72 -5.22
CA VAL A 101 -13.77 -2.16 -5.03
C VAL A 101 -15.27 -2.35 -4.79
N LYS A 102 -15.87 -1.55 -3.90
CA LYS A 102 -17.32 -1.59 -3.62
C LYS A 102 -18.18 -1.29 -4.85
N SER A 103 -17.73 -0.42 -5.73
CA SER A 103 -18.43 -0.11 -6.99
C SER A 103 -18.13 -1.10 -8.14
N GLY A 104 -17.30 -2.12 -7.91
CA GLY A 104 -16.96 -3.14 -8.90
C GLY A 104 -16.01 -2.67 -10.02
N ARG A 105 -15.38 -1.49 -9.90
CA ARG A 105 -14.42 -0.96 -10.89
C ARG A 105 -13.03 -1.55 -10.76
N ILE A 106 -12.68 -2.02 -9.57
CA ILE A 106 -11.37 -2.59 -9.21
C ILE A 106 -11.62 -3.88 -8.43
N LYS A 107 -10.73 -4.84 -8.60
CA LYS A 107 -10.62 -6.02 -7.71
C LYS A 107 -9.42 -5.86 -6.79
N ALA A 108 -9.61 -6.13 -5.49
CA ALA A 108 -8.55 -6.22 -4.50
C ALA A 108 -8.18 -7.69 -4.30
N LEU A 109 -6.92 -8.06 -4.53
CA LEU A 109 -6.46 -9.46 -4.46
C LEU A 109 -5.74 -9.80 -3.16
N GLY A 110 -5.43 -8.80 -2.33
CA GLY A 110 -4.80 -9.01 -1.04
C GLY A 110 -4.19 -7.75 -0.45
N VAL A 111 -3.64 -7.87 0.76
CA VAL A 111 -2.96 -6.80 1.50
C VAL A 111 -1.49 -7.14 1.71
N THR A 112 -0.65 -6.11 1.74
CA THR A 112 0.81 -6.25 1.79
C THR A 112 1.39 -6.49 3.18
N SER A 113 0.58 -6.40 4.24
CA SER A 113 1.02 -6.65 5.63
C SER A 113 1.12 -8.13 5.96
N ALA A 114 1.90 -8.46 7.00
CA ALA A 114 2.02 -9.82 7.52
C ALA A 114 0.70 -10.36 8.13
N LYS A 115 -0.19 -9.46 8.57
CA LYS A 115 -1.51 -9.80 9.14
C LYS A 115 -2.60 -9.16 8.29
N ARG A 116 -3.77 -9.79 8.25
CA ARG A 116 -4.96 -9.22 7.60
C ARG A 116 -5.30 -7.85 8.15
N TYR A 117 -5.82 -7.00 7.29
CA TYR A 117 -6.16 -5.63 7.64
C TYR A 117 -7.57 -5.59 8.24
N SER A 118 -7.71 -5.05 9.46
CA SER A 118 -8.98 -5.03 10.20
C SER A 118 -10.11 -4.30 9.47
N VAL A 119 -9.80 -3.33 8.62
CA VAL A 119 -10.78 -2.56 7.84
C VAL A 119 -11.25 -3.32 6.59
N ALA A 120 -10.51 -4.35 6.17
CA ALA A 120 -10.84 -5.22 5.05
C ALA A 120 -10.46 -6.68 5.38
N PRO A 121 -11.12 -7.31 6.36
CA PRO A 121 -10.70 -8.61 6.92
C PRO A 121 -10.85 -9.77 5.93
N ASP A 122 -11.69 -9.62 4.92
CA ASP A 122 -11.92 -10.63 3.90
C ASP A 122 -10.75 -10.73 2.91
N LEU A 123 -9.91 -9.70 2.81
CA LEU A 123 -8.73 -9.73 1.94
C LEU A 123 -7.62 -10.56 2.59
N PRO A 124 -7.08 -11.57 1.89
CA PRO A 124 -5.92 -12.31 2.37
C PRO A 124 -4.68 -11.43 2.38
N THR A 125 -3.68 -11.80 3.18
CA THR A 125 -2.33 -11.23 3.01
C THR A 125 -1.66 -11.82 1.77
N LEU A 126 -0.69 -11.10 1.19
CA LEU A 126 0.11 -11.65 0.08
C LEU A 126 0.85 -12.92 0.53
N GLN A 127 1.23 -13.03 1.81
CA GLN A 127 1.84 -14.23 2.37
C GLN A 127 0.88 -15.42 2.41
N GLU A 128 -0.37 -15.23 2.86
CA GLU A 128 -1.42 -16.26 2.81
C GLU A 128 -1.70 -16.71 1.37
N ALA A 129 -1.55 -15.80 0.41
CA ALA A 129 -1.70 -16.09 -1.02
C ALA A 129 -0.43 -16.65 -1.69
N GLY A 130 0.61 -16.98 -0.90
CA GLY A 130 1.80 -17.72 -1.36
C GLY A 130 3.04 -16.87 -1.66
N VAL A 131 3.03 -15.55 -1.45
CA VAL A 131 4.21 -14.69 -1.61
C VAL A 131 4.96 -14.60 -0.29
N LYS A 132 5.96 -15.47 -0.11
CA LYS A 132 6.75 -15.57 1.13
C LYS A 132 7.50 -14.28 1.46
N ASP A 133 7.67 -14.02 2.77
CA ASP A 133 8.45 -12.91 3.30
C ASP A 133 8.04 -11.54 2.73
N PHE A 134 6.74 -11.32 2.60
CA PHE A 134 6.18 -10.07 2.11
C PHE A 134 5.44 -9.33 3.23
N ASP A 135 6.09 -8.37 3.84
CA ASP A 135 5.49 -7.49 4.85
C ASP A 135 5.89 -6.05 4.54
N VAL A 136 4.96 -5.31 3.94
CA VAL A 136 5.13 -3.90 3.58
C VAL A 136 3.96 -3.10 4.13
N SER A 137 4.28 -2.16 5.00
CA SER A 137 3.31 -1.24 5.57
C SER A 137 3.82 0.19 5.49
N THR A 138 2.91 1.12 5.21
CA THR A 138 3.20 2.55 5.37
C THR A 138 2.96 2.96 6.82
N TRP A 139 3.62 4.04 7.21
CA TRP A 139 3.36 4.67 8.50
C TRP A 139 3.37 6.19 8.35
N ILE A 140 2.63 6.87 9.20
CA ILE A 140 2.63 8.33 9.32
C ILE A 140 3.05 8.65 10.75
N GLY A 141 4.00 9.58 10.89
CA GLY A 141 4.52 10.02 12.18
C GLY A 141 4.51 11.53 12.33
N ALA A 142 4.42 11.96 13.58
CA ALA A 142 4.65 13.34 13.97
C ALA A 142 6.13 13.55 14.29
N LEU A 143 6.71 14.59 13.72
CA LEU A 143 8.07 15.02 13.97
C LEU A 143 8.07 16.49 14.44
N ALA A 144 9.06 16.88 15.21
CA ALA A 144 9.30 18.27 15.61
C ALA A 144 10.72 18.69 15.21
N PRO A 145 11.03 20.00 15.19
CA PRO A 145 12.41 20.46 15.02
C PRO A 145 13.34 19.85 16.08
N ALA A 146 14.56 19.46 15.70
CA ALA A 146 15.50 18.79 16.60
C ALA A 146 15.83 19.56 17.89
N ARG A 147 15.69 20.90 17.84
CA ARG A 147 16.01 21.79 18.97
C ARG A 147 14.82 22.12 19.88
N ILE A 148 13.73 21.33 19.82
CA ILE A 148 12.50 21.60 20.61
C ILE A 148 12.74 21.48 22.13
N GLY A 149 13.76 20.74 22.57
CA GLY A 149 14.01 20.44 23.97
C GLY A 149 13.16 19.29 24.53
N ALA A 150 13.77 18.51 25.43
CA ALA A 150 13.14 17.30 25.98
C ALA A 150 11.78 17.52 26.68
N PRO A 151 11.56 18.58 27.48
CA PRO A 151 10.26 18.80 28.12
C PRO A 151 9.12 19.01 27.12
N ARG A 152 9.36 19.75 26.02
CA ARG A 152 8.35 19.98 24.97
C ARG A 152 8.11 18.72 24.15
N GLN A 153 9.16 17.94 23.85
CA GLN A 153 9.04 16.66 23.17
C GLN A 153 8.15 15.69 23.96
N GLN A 154 8.39 15.57 25.28
CA GLN A 154 7.59 14.73 26.18
C GLN A 154 6.12 15.20 26.25
N ALA A 155 5.89 16.51 26.39
CA ALA A 155 4.53 17.06 26.41
C ALA A 155 3.77 16.79 25.09
N LEU A 156 4.42 16.96 23.93
CA LEU A 156 3.82 16.63 22.63
C LEU A 156 3.55 15.15 22.49
N HIS A 157 4.48 14.30 22.88
CA HIS A 157 4.30 12.85 22.87
C HIS A 157 3.11 12.42 23.73
N ALA A 158 3.00 12.95 24.96
CA ALA A 158 1.88 12.66 25.86
C ALA A 158 0.54 13.12 25.26
N ALA A 159 0.47 14.33 24.72
CA ALA A 159 -0.74 14.88 24.11
C ALA A 159 -1.18 14.05 22.89
N VAL A 160 -0.25 13.68 22.00
CA VAL A 160 -0.54 12.82 20.84
C VAL A 160 -1.00 11.44 21.27
N THR A 161 -0.35 10.83 22.25
CA THR A 161 -0.72 9.51 22.77
C THR A 161 -2.12 9.52 23.37
N LEU A 162 -2.44 10.57 24.15
CA LEU A 162 -3.77 10.76 24.71
C LEU A 162 -4.82 10.93 23.60
N ALA A 163 -4.56 11.75 22.59
CA ALA A 163 -5.47 11.93 21.46
C ALA A 163 -5.73 10.62 20.71
N LEU A 164 -4.68 9.83 20.42
CA LEU A 164 -4.79 8.54 19.74
C LEU A 164 -5.48 7.46 20.58
N SER A 165 -5.61 7.63 21.90
CA SER A 165 -6.35 6.70 22.77
C SER A 165 -7.85 6.93 22.76
N GLN A 166 -8.33 8.06 22.26
CA GLN A 166 -9.75 8.39 22.20
C GLN A 166 -10.47 7.56 21.13
N ASP A 167 -11.67 7.03 21.46
CA ASP A 167 -12.44 6.20 20.53
C ASP A 167 -12.89 6.95 19.26
N ALA A 168 -13.04 8.28 19.35
CA ALA A 168 -13.35 9.14 18.20
C ALA A 168 -12.21 9.25 17.17
N VAL A 169 -10.98 8.79 17.51
CA VAL A 169 -9.79 8.86 16.66
C VAL A 169 -9.41 7.48 16.12
N LYS A 170 -9.91 6.41 16.73
CA LYS A 170 -9.69 5.02 16.28
C LYS A 170 -10.63 4.64 15.15
#